data_1b2d046f959739949485474c2227bd3a
#
_entry.id   1b2d046f959739949485474c2227bd3a
#
_cell.length_a   1.000
_cell.length_b   1.000
_cell.length_c   1.000
_cell.angle_alpha   90.00
_cell.angle_beta   90.00
_cell.angle_gamma   90.00
#
_symmetry.space_group_name_H-M   'P 1'
#
loop_
_entity.id
_entity.type
_entity.pdbx_description
1 polymer ?
#
loop_
_entity_poly.entity_id
_entity_poly.type
_entity_poly.pdbx_seq_one_letter_code
_entity_poly.pdbx_strand_id
1 'polypeptide(L)'
;MCSIIGFTSKELTAQSVREYFDRTVSRGPDATRMAELDGAVLGFHRLSIMGLDESGMQPFCLDGDAVVCNGELYGFRQLRKELSAKYSFKSESDCEIILPLYREYGLEMFKKLDAEFAMIIYDGQTKQLIAARDPIGIRPLYYGHYSDGSLMFASEAKNLVGLCDDIMPFPPGHYYADGKFVRYADLTSVSEYSTDDIDTVCGKIREKLIAGVEKRLDADAPLGFLLSGGLDSSLVCAISAKLLGKKIRTFAIGMDQDPIDLKYARKVADFIGSEHMEVTMTRDEVISSLEEVIAMLGTYDITTIRASMGMYLCCKAIHEKTDVRVLLTGEISDELFGYKYTDFAPSPEEFQREAKKRVDELHMYDVLRADRCISVNSLEARVPFGDLDFV
;
A
#
# COMPACT_ATOMS: atom_id res chain seq x y z
N MET A 1 2.58 7.53 2.51
CA MET A 1 1.55 7.09 1.52
C MET A 1 0.64 8.23 1.18
N CYS A 2 0.31 8.39 -0.10
CA CYS A 2 -0.57 9.46 -0.56
C CYS A 2 -2.06 9.19 -0.24
N SER A 3 -2.92 10.16 -0.55
CA SER A 3 -4.37 9.97 -0.58
C SER A 3 -4.92 10.56 -1.86
N ILE A 4 -5.92 9.90 -2.43
CA ILE A 4 -6.57 10.29 -3.67
C ILE A 4 -8.08 10.37 -3.48
N ILE A 5 -8.73 11.24 -4.25
CA ILE A 5 -10.17 11.29 -4.43
C ILE A 5 -10.48 11.64 -5.88
N GLY A 6 -11.55 11.07 -6.44
CA GLY A 6 -12.02 11.40 -7.79
C GLY A 6 -13.52 11.16 -7.92
N PHE A 7 -14.20 12.05 -8.59
CA PHE A 7 -15.63 11.94 -8.84
C PHE A 7 -16.06 12.74 -10.08
N THR A 8 -17.19 12.33 -10.65
CA THR A 8 -17.93 13.08 -11.65
C THR A 8 -19.26 13.49 -11.03
N SER A 9 -19.53 14.77 -10.88
CA SER A 9 -20.82 15.26 -10.41
C SER A 9 -21.08 16.64 -11.01
N LYS A 10 -22.33 16.95 -11.22
CA LYS A 10 -22.77 18.28 -11.65
C LYS A 10 -23.04 19.21 -10.46
N GLU A 11 -23.17 18.65 -9.27
CA GLU A 11 -23.55 19.35 -8.04
C GLU A 11 -22.35 19.61 -7.13
N LEU A 12 -21.33 18.73 -7.16
CA LEU A 12 -20.16 18.82 -6.30
C LEU A 12 -19.01 19.55 -7.00
N THR A 13 -18.30 20.38 -6.24
CA THR A 13 -17.08 21.07 -6.65
C THR A 13 -15.89 20.61 -5.80
N ALA A 14 -14.69 20.94 -6.22
CA ALA A 14 -13.49 20.71 -5.41
C ALA A 14 -13.61 21.35 -4.01
N GLN A 15 -14.19 22.55 -3.93
CA GLN A 15 -14.38 23.28 -2.67
C GLN A 15 -15.39 22.59 -1.73
N SER A 16 -16.51 22.09 -2.27
CA SER A 16 -17.55 21.43 -1.44
C SER A 16 -17.11 20.10 -0.85
N VAL A 17 -16.14 19.42 -1.49
CA VAL A 17 -15.62 18.10 -1.06
C VAL A 17 -14.33 18.25 -0.25
N ARG A 18 -13.74 19.43 -0.18
CA ARG A 18 -12.43 19.65 0.43
C ARG A 18 -12.34 19.18 1.88
N GLU A 19 -13.30 19.48 2.72
CA GLU A 19 -13.31 19.06 4.14
C GLU A 19 -13.32 17.54 4.28
N TYR A 20 -14.07 16.85 3.43
CA TYR A 20 -14.13 15.38 3.42
C TYR A 20 -12.80 14.76 2.97
N PHE A 21 -12.18 15.35 1.96
CA PHE A 21 -10.88 14.88 1.47
C PHE A 21 -9.77 15.12 2.51
N ASP A 22 -9.77 16.26 3.19
CA ASP A 22 -8.76 16.60 4.21
C ASP A 22 -8.77 15.68 5.44
N ARG A 23 -9.80 14.84 5.64
CA ARG A 23 -9.80 13.79 6.68
C ARG A 23 -8.64 12.78 6.53
N THR A 24 -8.00 12.74 5.37
CA THR A 24 -6.85 11.89 5.08
C THR A 24 -5.58 12.67 4.75
N VAL A 25 -5.49 13.95 5.11
CA VAL A 25 -4.32 14.79 4.84
C VAL A 25 -3.04 14.25 5.49
N SER A 26 -3.16 13.56 6.64
CA SER A 26 -2.02 12.93 7.34
C SER A 26 -1.30 11.86 6.49
N ARG A 27 -1.98 11.26 5.52
CA ARG A 27 -1.35 10.31 4.58
C ARG A 27 -0.32 11.00 3.68
N GLY A 28 -0.60 12.22 3.26
CA GLY A 28 0.24 13.00 2.35
C GLY A 28 0.31 14.47 2.74
N PRO A 29 1.03 14.81 3.82
CA PRO A 29 1.02 16.16 4.38
C PRO A 29 1.88 17.16 3.62
N ASP A 30 2.72 16.71 2.68
CA ASP A 30 3.72 17.57 2.02
C ASP A 30 3.07 18.58 1.07
N ALA A 31 1.99 18.18 0.37
CA ALA A 31 1.23 19.06 -0.52
C ALA A 31 -0.17 18.53 -0.80
N THR A 32 -1.10 19.44 -1.11
CA THR A 32 -2.46 19.10 -1.54
C THR A 32 -2.84 19.83 -2.81
N ARG A 33 -3.43 19.09 -3.76
CA ARG A 33 -4.02 19.68 -4.97
C ARG A 33 -5.39 19.04 -5.23
N MET A 34 -6.36 19.87 -5.61
CA MET A 34 -7.61 19.44 -6.20
C MET A 34 -7.73 20.12 -7.56
N ALA A 35 -7.91 19.34 -8.61
CA ALA A 35 -8.02 19.80 -9.99
C ALA A 35 -9.45 19.59 -10.48
N GLU A 36 -10.08 20.65 -10.95
CA GLU A 36 -11.34 20.60 -11.66
C GLU A 36 -11.07 20.39 -13.15
N LEU A 37 -11.68 19.36 -13.71
CA LEU A 37 -11.59 18.95 -15.09
C LEU A 37 -12.95 19.14 -15.76
N ASP A 38 -13.07 18.89 -17.05
CA ASP A 38 -14.37 18.99 -17.74
C ASP A 38 -15.32 17.86 -17.29
N GLY A 39 -16.11 18.15 -16.25
CA GLY A 39 -17.09 17.23 -15.66
C GLY A 39 -16.55 16.28 -14.60
N ALA A 40 -15.32 16.47 -14.12
CA ALA A 40 -14.74 15.65 -13.05
C ALA A 40 -13.84 16.48 -12.11
N VAL A 41 -13.60 15.94 -10.93
CA VAL A 41 -12.62 16.47 -9.97
C VAL A 41 -11.67 15.36 -9.56
N LEU A 42 -10.37 15.66 -9.54
CA LEU A 42 -9.33 14.79 -8.98
C LEU A 42 -8.61 15.51 -7.84
N GLY A 43 -8.45 14.84 -6.72
CA GLY A 43 -7.72 15.34 -5.55
C GLY A 43 -6.55 14.44 -5.17
N PHE A 44 -5.46 15.07 -4.71
CA PHE A 44 -4.22 14.40 -4.31
C PHE A 44 -3.62 15.04 -3.08
N HIS A 45 -3.40 14.23 -2.02
CA HIS A 45 -2.53 14.56 -0.90
C HIS A 45 -1.21 13.83 -1.09
N ARG A 46 -0.11 14.56 -1.14
CA ARG A 46 1.20 14.04 -1.46
C ARG A 46 2.03 13.72 -0.22
N LEU A 47 2.58 12.50 -0.18
CA LEU A 47 3.79 12.17 0.56
C LEU A 47 4.90 11.95 -0.48
N SER A 48 5.97 12.75 -0.43
CA SER A 48 7.05 12.74 -1.40
C SER A 48 8.00 11.56 -1.11
N ILE A 49 7.98 10.53 -1.97
CA ILE A 49 8.79 9.32 -1.87
C ILE A 49 9.70 9.17 -3.09
N MET A 50 9.12 9.28 -4.30
CA MET A 50 9.84 9.31 -5.58
C MET A 50 9.69 10.68 -6.22
N GLY A 51 10.79 11.23 -6.79
CA GLY A 51 10.78 12.56 -7.37
C GLY A 51 10.41 13.63 -6.34
N LEU A 52 11.30 13.94 -5.40
CA LEU A 52 10.99 14.71 -4.20
C LEU A 52 10.62 16.18 -4.46
N ASP A 53 10.91 16.72 -5.64
CA ASP A 53 10.60 18.10 -6.00
C ASP A 53 9.10 18.32 -6.37
N GLU A 54 8.73 19.57 -6.66
CA GLU A 54 7.36 19.94 -6.98
C GLU A 54 6.83 19.33 -8.29
N SER A 55 7.71 18.92 -9.21
CA SER A 55 7.31 18.30 -10.48
C SER A 55 6.62 16.95 -10.30
N GLY A 56 6.88 16.25 -9.17
CA GLY A 56 6.18 15.02 -8.79
C GLY A 56 4.77 15.22 -8.25
N MET A 57 4.23 16.45 -8.25
CA MET A 57 2.87 16.75 -7.75
C MET A 57 1.79 16.35 -8.76
N GLN A 58 0.87 15.53 -8.31
CA GLN A 58 -0.28 15.07 -9.10
C GLN A 58 -1.51 16.01 -8.98
N PRO A 59 -2.49 15.96 -9.93
CA PRO A 59 -2.58 15.00 -11.03
C PRO A 59 -1.51 15.24 -12.12
N PHE A 60 -1.00 14.15 -12.70
CA PHE A 60 -0.28 14.24 -13.96
C PHE A 60 -1.28 14.36 -15.10
N CYS A 61 -0.91 15.12 -16.14
CA CYS A 61 -1.78 15.40 -17.27
C CYS A 61 -1.05 15.10 -18.60
N LEU A 62 -1.77 14.49 -19.55
CA LEU A 62 -1.29 14.20 -20.90
C LEU A 62 -2.46 14.30 -21.90
N ASP A 63 -2.38 15.25 -22.85
CA ASP A 63 -3.34 15.40 -23.97
C ASP A 63 -4.83 15.38 -23.54
N GLY A 64 -5.15 16.03 -22.42
CA GLY A 64 -6.51 16.10 -21.88
C GLY A 64 -6.87 15.01 -20.87
N ASP A 65 -6.08 13.95 -20.77
CA ASP A 65 -6.20 12.97 -19.70
C ASP A 65 -5.51 13.45 -18.44
N ALA A 66 -5.96 12.93 -17.29
CA ALA A 66 -5.35 13.20 -15.99
C ALA A 66 -5.35 11.95 -15.10
N VAL A 67 -4.35 11.82 -14.21
CA VAL A 67 -4.27 10.70 -13.26
C VAL A 67 -3.84 11.15 -11.89
N VAL A 68 -4.45 10.55 -10.87
CA VAL A 68 -3.95 10.53 -9.49
C VAL A 68 -3.73 9.07 -9.07
N CYS A 69 -2.59 8.82 -8.44
CA CYS A 69 -2.20 7.49 -8.00
C CYS A 69 -1.58 7.56 -6.59
N ASN A 70 -2.12 6.78 -5.67
CA ASN A 70 -1.47 6.44 -4.42
C ASN A 70 -0.81 5.08 -4.62
N GLY A 71 0.49 5.06 -4.90
CA GLY A 71 1.16 3.81 -5.22
C GLY A 71 2.64 3.96 -5.45
N GLU A 72 3.27 2.82 -5.70
CA GLU A 72 4.67 2.67 -6.11
C GLU A 72 4.72 1.70 -7.28
N LEU A 73 5.28 2.14 -8.42
CA LEU A 73 5.41 1.36 -9.64
C LEU A 73 6.84 0.84 -9.76
N TYR A 74 7.03 -0.45 -9.51
CA TYR A 74 8.34 -1.09 -9.56
C TYR A 74 8.84 -1.25 -11.00
N GLY A 75 10.13 -1.10 -11.20
CA GLY A 75 10.73 -1.18 -12.55
C GLY A 75 10.38 -0.02 -13.48
N PHE A 76 9.75 1.05 -12.99
CA PHE A 76 9.31 2.19 -13.78
C PHE A 76 10.43 2.85 -14.60
N ARG A 77 11.67 2.84 -14.11
CA ARG A 77 12.82 3.47 -14.80
C ARG A 77 13.08 2.84 -16.16
N GLN A 78 12.91 1.50 -16.27
CA GLN A 78 13.05 0.80 -17.54
C GLN A 78 11.88 1.13 -18.48
N LEU A 79 10.64 1.09 -17.98
CA LEU A 79 9.45 1.45 -18.74
C LEU A 79 9.52 2.92 -19.22
N ARG A 80 9.93 3.83 -18.36
CA ARG A 80 10.15 5.24 -18.71
C ARG A 80 11.16 5.40 -19.84
N LYS A 81 12.28 4.67 -19.80
CA LYS A 81 13.28 4.69 -20.86
C LYS A 81 12.70 4.25 -22.22
N GLU A 82 11.89 3.20 -22.22
CA GLU A 82 11.22 2.71 -23.42
C GLU A 82 10.19 3.72 -23.95
N LEU A 83 9.38 4.29 -23.06
CA LEU A 83 8.36 5.28 -23.39
C LEU A 83 8.96 6.62 -23.82
N SER A 84 10.19 6.96 -23.43
CA SER A 84 10.86 8.22 -23.78
C SER A 84 11.10 8.40 -25.28
N ALA A 85 10.97 7.33 -26.07
CA ALA A 85 10.98 7.44 -27.54
C ALA A 85 9.76 8.20 -28.11
N LYS A 86 8.63 8.23 -27.36
CA LYS A 86 7.37 8.85 -27.79
C LYS A 86 6.88 9.94 -26.85
N TYR A 87 7.23 9.89 -25.57
CA TYR A 87 6.71 10.77 -24.53
C TYR A 87 7.83 11.54 -23.83
N SER A 88 7.53 12.76 -23.41
CA SER A 88 8.45 13.59 -22.61
C SER A 88 8.00 13.57 -21.17
N PHE A 89 8.91 13.28 -20.26
CA PHE A 89 8.68 13.27 -18.81
C PHE A 89 9.20 14.54 -18.16
N LYS A 90 8.49 15.05 -17.17
CA LYS A 90 8.80 16.33 -16.50
C LYS A 90 9.24 16.13 -15.05
N SER A 91 8.98 14.95 -14.48
CA SER A 91 9.32 14.63 -13.09
C SER A 91 10.15 13.36 -13.00
N GLU A 92 10.69 13.08 -11.84
CA GLU A 92 11.30 11.79 -11.51
C GLU A 92 10.32 10.83 -10.77
N SER A 93 9.02 11.18 -10.72
CA SER A 93 7.99 10.31 -10.16
C SER A 93 7.76 9.08 -11.04
N ASP A 94 7.63 7.94 -10.39
CA ASP A 94 7.23 6.67 -10.99
C ASP A 94 5.84 6.73 -11.62
N CYS A 95 4.91 7.43 -10.97
CA CYS A 95 3.51 7.55 -11.41
C CYS A 95 3.32 8.34 -12.71
N GLU A 96 4.30 9.11 -13.16
CA GLU A 96 4.19 9.87 -14.42
C GLU A 96 4.10 8.96 -15.65
N ILE A 97 4.55 7.69 -15.56
CA ILE A 97 4.46 6.73 -16.68
C ILE A 97 3.04 6.21 -16.91
N ILE A 98 2.09 6.41 -15.99
CA ILE A 98 0.75 5.81 -16.03
C ILE A 98 -0.03 6.26 -17.30
N LEU A 99 -0.09 7.55 -17.57
CA LEU A 99 -0.81 8.05 -18.75
C LEU A 99 -0.16 7.61 -20.08
N PRO A 100 1.18 7.65 -20.26
CA PRO A 100 1.83 7.01 -21.39
C PRO A 100 1.49 5.53 -21.57
N LEU A 101 1.47 4.73 -20.48
CA LEU A 101 1.06 3.33 -20.53
C LEU A 101 -0.41 3.17 -20.92
N TYR A 102 -1.29 4.02 -20.39
CA TYR A 102 -2.71 4.03 -20.76
C TYR A 102 -2.89 4.33 -22.27
N ARG A 103 -2.13 5.26 -22.81
CA ARG A 103 -2.17 5.57 -24.24
C ARG A 103 -1.66 4.44 -25.15
N GLU A 104 -0.63 3.70 -24.71
CA GLU A 104 -0.07 2.60 -25.50
C GLU A 104 -0.89 1.31 -25.40
N TYR A 105 -1.48 1.02 -24.25
CA TYR A 105 -2.08 -0.30 -23.97
C TYR A 105 -3.56 -0.25 -23.57
N GLY A 106 -4.15 0.92 -23.42
CA GLY A 106 -5.51 1.05 -22.87
C GLY A 106 -5.62 0.37 -21.51
N LEU A 107 -6.76 -0.27 -21.26
CA LEU A 107 -7.03 -0.96 -19.99
C LEU A 107 -6.15 -2.22 -19.78
N GLU A 108 -5.53 -2.77 -20.84
CA GLU A 108 -4.59 -3.89 -20.73
C GLU A 108 -3.29 -3.50 -19.98
N MET A 109 -3.04 -2.20 -19.78
CA MET A 109 -1.90 -1.75 -18.99
C MET A 109 -1.90 -2.33 -17.58
N PHE A 110 -3.09 -2.52 -16.95
CA PHE A 110 -3.19 -3.01 -15.58
C PHE A 110 -2.56 -4.40 -15.40
N LYS A 111 -2.56 -5.24 -16.43
CA LYS A 111 -1.91 -6.57 -16.44
C LYS A 111 -0.39 -6.51 -16.55
N LYS A 112 0.15 -5.35 -16.91
CA LYS A 112 1.59 -5.14 -17.15
C LYS A 112 2.28 -4.44 -15.96
N LEU A 113 1.51 -3.93 -15.01
CA LEU A 113 2.04 -3.22 -13.85
C LEU A 113 2.55 -4.20 -12.78
N ASP A 114 3.81 -4.03 -12.39
CA ASP A 114 4.34 -4.56 -11.14
C ASP A 114 4.31 -3.40 -10.13
N ALA A 115 3.26 -3.36 -9.30
CA ALA A 115 2.98 -2.18 -8.50
C ALA A 115 2.08 -2.47 -7.30
N GLU A 116 2.24 -1.66 -6.26
CA GLU A 116 1.31 -1.51 -5.15
C GLU A 116 0.54 -0.21 -5.37
N PHE A 117 -0.74 -0.26 -5.77
CA PHE A 117 -1.41 0.96 -6.21
C PHE A 117 -2.92 1.02 -5.99
N ALA A 118 -3.40 2.24 -5.85
CA ALA A 118 -4.77 2.65 -6.11
C ALA A 118 -4.72 3.90 -6.99
N MET A 119 -5.41 3.92 -8.13
CA MET A 119 -5.36 5.05 -9.04
C MET A 119 -6.74 5.41 -9.60
N ILE A 120 -6.86 6.66 -10.02
CA ILE A 120 -8.03 7.19 -10.73
C ILE A 120 -7.51 7.95 -11.94
N ILE A 121 -7.93 7.52 -13.14
CA ILE A 121 -7.64 8.15 -14.42
C ILE A 121 -8.90 8.86 -14.90
N TYR A 122 -8.77 10.11 -15.31
CA TYR A 122 -9.77 10.81 -16.10
C TYR A 122 -9.39 10.71 -17.56
N ASP A 123 -10.27 10.11 -18.36
CA ASP A 123 -10.14 10.05 -19.81
C ASP A 123 -10.79 11.30 -20.41
N GLY A 124 -9.98 12.17 -20.98
CA GLY A 124 -10.43 13.44 -21.55
C GLY A 124 -11.25 13.31 -22.84
N GLN A 125 -11.21 12.16 -23.51
CA GLN A 125 -12.01 11.91 -24.72
C GLN A 125 -13.44 11.48 -24.37
N THR A 126 -13.56 10.53 -23.43
CA THR A 126 -14.86 10.00 -22.99
C THR A 126 -15.45 10.79 -21.83
N LYS A 127 -14.66 11.63 -21.15
CA LYS A 127 -15.01 12.37 -19.93
C LYS A 127 -15.44 11.46 -18.78
N GLN A 128 -14.89 10.25 -18.73
CA GLN A 128 -15.19 9.25 -17.72
C GLN A 128 -14.00 9.04 -16.79
N LEU A 129 -14.31 8.55 -15.59
CA LEU A 129 -13.31 8.07 -14.66
C LEU A 129 -13.09 6.56 -14.83
N ILE A 130 -11.82 6.19 -14.82
CA ILE A 130 -11.35 4.81 -14.71
C ILE A 130 -10.65 4.73 -13.35
N ALA A 131 -11.04 3.77 -12.52
CA ALA A 131 -10.37 3.53 -11.26
C ALA A 131 -9.80 2.11 -11.23
N ALA A 132 -8.66 1.89 -10.56
CA ALA A 132 -8.08 0.56 -10.44
C ALA A 132 -7.33 0.40 -9.13
N ARG A 133 -7.27 -0.86 -8.66
CA ARG A 133 -6.59 -1.24 -7.43
C ARG A 133 -5.70 -2.45 -7.65
N ASP A 134 -4.53 -2.49 -7.01
CA ASP A 134 -3.57 -3.57 -7.11
C ASP A 134 -4.17 -4.95 -6.78
N PRO A 135 -3.54 -6.06 -7.25
CA PRO A 135 -4.10 -7.41 -7.14
C PRO A 135 -4.31 -7.92 -5.70
N ILE A 136 -3.56 -7.41 -4.73
CA ILE A 136 -3.69 -7.77 -3.30
C ILE A 136 -4.58 -6.78 -2.56
N GLY A 137 -4.68 -5.54 -3.06
CA GLY A 137 -5.33 -4.43 -2.40
C GLY A 137 -4.47 -3.80 -1.31
N ILE A 138 -3.14 -3.79 -1.53
CA ILE A 138 -2.16 -3.17 -0.62
C ILE A 138 -2.48 -1.70 -0.43
N ARG A 139 -2.76 -0.99 -1.52
CA ARG A 139 -3.22 0.40 -1.43
C ARG A 139 -4.74 0.45 -1.32
N PRO A 140 -5.25 1.21 -0.34
CA PRO A 140 -6.70 1.27 -0.13
C PRO A 140 -7.38 2.11 -1.21
N LEU A 141 -8.56 1.64 -1.62
CA LEU A 141 -9.50 2.38 -2.45
C LEU A 141 -10.91 1.99 -2.05
N TYR A 142 -11.80 2.99 -1.99
CA TYR A 142 -13.23 2.85 -1.70
C TYR A 142 -14.04 3.57 -2.76
N TYR A 143 -15.30 3.18 -2.90
CA TYR A 143 -16.25 3.84 -3.77
C TYR A 143 -17.61 3.95 -3.11
N GLY A 144 -18.44 4.86 -3.60
CA GLY A 144 -19.83 5.04 -3.20
C GLY A 144 -20.58 5.94 -4.16
N HIS A 145 -21.88 5.95 -4.10
CA HIS A 145 -22.72 6.79 -4.95
C HIS A 145 -23.18 8.05 -4.20
N TYR A 146 -23.00 9.20 -4.83
CA TYR A 146 -23.59 10.45 -4.38
C TYR A 146 -25.08 10.49 -4.72
N SER A 147 -25.84 11.42 -4.12
CA SER A 147 -27.30 11.52 -4.29
C SER A 147 -27.76 11.72 -5.74
N ASP A 148 -26.92 12.27 -6.61
CA ASP A 148 -27.19 12.44 -8.05
C ASP A 148 -26.92 11.18 -8.87
N GLY A 149 -26.52 10.07 -8.23
CA GLY A 149 -26.16 8.79 -8.83
C GLY A 149 -24.73 8.73 -9.38
N SER A 150 -23.94 9.78 -9.24
CA SER A 150 -22.53 9.77 -9.65
C SER A 150 -21.67 8.93 -8.71
N LEU A 151 -20.68 8.25 -9.28
CA LEU A 151 -19.75 7.43 -8.52
C LEU A 151 -18.56 8.26 -8.05
N MET A 152 -18.21 8.08 -6.78
CA MET A 152 -17.06 8.70 -6.14
C MET A 152 -16.07 7.62 -5.72
N PHE A 153 -14.78 7.91 -5.86
CA PHE A 153 -13.66 7.06 -5.42
C PHE A 153 -12.80 7.83 -4.44
N ALA A 154 -12.33 7.18 -3.37
CA ALA A 154 -11.41 7.77 -2.42
C ALA A 154 -10.52 6.73 -1.76
N SER A 155 -9.35 7.15 -1.26
CA SER A 155 -8.42 6.27 -0.56
C SER A 155 -9.03 5.63 0.68
N GLU A 156 -9.89 6.34 1.41
CA GLU A 156 -10.50 5.82 2.63
C GLU A 156 -12.00 6.08 2.69
N ALA A 157 -12.74 5.15 3.31
CA ALA A 157 -14.19 5.26 3.48
C ALA A 157 -14.60 6.58 4.15
N LYS A 158 -13.82 7.05 5.13
CA LYS A 158 -14.10 8.31 5.85
C LYS A 158 -14.15 9.54 4.95
N ASN A 159 -13.49 9.52 3.77
CA ASN A 159 -13.60 10.60 2.80
C ASN A 159 -14.97 10.66 2.14
N LEU A 160 -15.69 9.53 2.09
CA LEU A 160 -16.99 9.39 1.45
C LEU A 160 -18.18 9.50 2.46
N VAL A 161 -17.90 9.29 3.75
CA VAL A 161 -18.91 9.37 4.82
C VAL A 161 -19.50 10.79 4.90
N GLY A 162 -20.81 10.88 4.70
CA GLY A 162 -21.56 12.16 4.63
C GLY A 162 -21.70 12.70 3.20
N LEU A 163 -21.09 12.04 2.21
CA LEU A 163 -21.30 12.31 0.78
C LEU A 163 -22.03 11.15 0.10
N CYS A 164 -21.72 9.91 0.47
CA CYS A 164 -22.28 8.70 -0.15
C CYS A 164 -23.03 7.86 0.89
N ASP A 165 -24.10 7.17 0.45
CA ASP A 165 -24.90 6.31 1.30
C ASP A 165 -24.41 4.84 1.30
N ASP A 166 -23.82 4.36 0.19
CA ASP A 166 -23.39 2.99 -0.05
C ASP A 166 -21.87 2.89 -0.23
N ILE A 167 -21.12 3.02 0.84
CA ILE A 167 -19.67 3.01 0.78
C ILE A 167 -19.14 1.58 0.83
N MET A 168 -18.40 1.18 -0.20
CA MET A 168 -17.84 -0.17 -0.35
C MET A 168 -16.32 -0.12 -0.62
N PRO A 169 -15.54 -1.13 -0.15
CA PRO A 169 -14.17 -1.27 -0.58
C PRO A 169 -14.10 -1.62 -2.07
N PHE A 170 -13.20 -0.98 -2.79
CA PHE A 170 -12.92 -1.32 -4.18
C PHE A 170 -12.24 -2.70 -4.23
N PRO A 171 -12.75 -3.65 -5.04
CA PRO A 171 -12.21 -5.01 -5.06
C PRO A 171 -10.76 -5.04 -5.58
N PRO A 172 -9.84 -5.79 -4.91
CA PRO A 172 -8.48 -5.99 -5.40
C PRO A 172 -8.44 -6.65 -6.79
N GLY A 173 -7.41 -6.32 -7.58
CA GLY A 173 -7.23 -6.89 -8.90
C GLY A 173 -8.32 -6.52 -9.92
N HIS A 174 -9.05 -5.44 -9.66
CA HIS A 174 -10.08 -4.94 -10.57
C HIS A 174 -9.76 -3.53 -11.04
N TYR A 175 -10.33 -3.21 -12.22
CA TYR A 175 -10.55 -1.84 -12.63
C TYR A 175 -12.06 -1.58 -12.82
N TYR A 176 -12.45 -0.32 -12.68
CA TYR A 176 -13.77 0.18 -13.03
C TYR A 176 -13.64 1.03 -14.29
N ALA A 177 -14.42 0.71 -15.31
CA ALA A 177 -14.56 1.47 -16.56
C ALA A 177 -15.93 1.20 -17.19
N ASP A 178 -16.49 2.16 -17.91
CA ASP A 178 -17.79 2.02 -18.60
C ASP A 178 -18.92 1.46 -17.72
N GLY A 179 -18.96 1.90 -16.45
CA GLY A 179 -20.00 1.48 -15.51
C GLY A 179 -19.83 0.06 -14.93
N LYS A 180 -18.67 -0.59 -15.13
CA LYS A 180 -18.46 -1.97 -14.73
C LYS A 180 -17.15 -2.18 -13.99
N PHE A 181 -17.18 -3.08 -12.99
CA PHE A 181 -15.96 -3.64 -12.41
C PHE A 181 -15.50 -4.84 -13.25
N VAL A 182 -14.25 -4.84 -13.65
CA VAL A 182 -13.62 -5.89 -14.45
C VAL A 182 -12.39 -6.40 -13.72
N ARG A 183 -12.33 -7.70 -13.45
CA ARG A 183 -11.17 -8.36 -12.84
C ARG A 183 -10.06 -8.49 -13.90
N TYR A 184 -8.89 -7.94 -13.62
CA TYR A 184 -7.72 -8.05 -14.50
C TYR A 184 -6.65 -9.00 -13.96
N ALA A 185 -6.67 -9.30 -12.65
CA ALA A 185 -5.74 -10.21 -12.00
C ALA A 185 -6.43 -11.08 -10.94
N ASP A 186 -6.02 -12.34 -10.84
CA ASP A 186 -6.44 -13.31 -9.82
C ASP A 186 -5.22 -14.07 -9.31
N LEU A 187 -4.68 -13.65 -8.17
CA LEU A 187 -3.49 -14.25 -7.57
C LEU A 187 -3.78 -15.59 -6.87
N THR A 188 -5.02 -15.85 -6.54
CA THR A 188 -5.44 -17.04 -5.80
C THR A 188 -6.02 -18.15 -6.69
N SER A 189 -6.05 -17.93 -8.00
CA SER A 189 -6.47 -18.94 -8.98
C SER A 189 -5.29 -19.86 -9.31
N VAL A 190 -5.14 -20.92 -8.52
CA VAL A 190 -4.10 -21.93 -8.73
C VAL A 190 -4.61 -22.98 -9.71
N SER A 191 -3.95 -23.12 -10.85
CA SER A 191 -4.29 -24.13 -11.88
C SER A 191 -3.48 -25.41 -11.76
N GLU A 192 -2.27 -25.33 -11.20
CA GLU A 192 -1.33 -26.44 -11.09
C GLU A 192 -0.58 -26.38 -9.75
N TYR A 193 -0.24 -27.56 -9.23
CA TYR A 193 0.62 -27.70 -8.04
C TYR A 193 2.04 -28.05 -8.47
N SER A 194 3.04 -27.42 -7.80
CA SER A 194 4.43 -27.77 -8.04
C SER A 194 4.72 -29.22 -7.61
N THR A 195 5.45 -29.93 -8.45
CA THR A 195 6.02 -31.26 -8.16
C THR A 195 7.50 -31.23 -7.89
N ASP A 196 8.06 -30.04 -7.71
CA ASP A 196 9.49 -29.87 -7.39
C ASP A 196 9.85 -30.47 -6.03
N ASP A 197 11.10 -30.87 -5.88
CA ASP A 197 11.62 -31.26 -4.57
C ASP A 197 11.76 -30.05 -3.64
N ILE A 198 11.88 -30.31 -2.33
CA ILE A 198 11.88 -29.27 -1.30
C ILE A 198 13.07 -28.30 -1.45
N ASP A 199 14.24 -28.77 -1.89
CA ASP A 199 15.42 -27.91 -2.04
C ASP A 199 15.23 -26.94 -3.21
N THR A 200 14.64 -27.40 -4.31
CA THR A 200 14.25 -26.57 -5.45
C THR A 200 13.21 -25.52 -5.06
N VAL A 201 12.18 -25.91 -4.30
CA VAL A 201 11.16 -24.97 -3.81
C VAL A 201 11.77 -23.91 -2.89
N CYS A 202 12.59 -24.32 -1.92
CA CYS A 202 13.29 -23.40 -1.04
C CYS A 202 14.22 -22.44 -1.81
N GLY A 203 14.87 -22.93 -2.86
CA GLY A 203 15.70 -22.12 -3.75
C GLY A 203 14.89 -21.02 -4.44
N LYS A 204 13.73 -21.37 -5.03
CA LYS A 204 12.82 -20.44 -5.69
C LYS A 204 12.23 -19.41 -4.72
N ILE A 205 11.80 -19.82 -3.53
CA ILE A 205 11.29 -18.92 -2.49
C ILE A 205 12.37 -17.90 -2.12
N ARG A 206 13.60 -18.35 -1.88
CA ARG A 206 14.73 -17.47 -1.54
C ARG A 206 15.00 -16.44 -2.65
N GLU A 207 15.09 -16.89 -3.89
CA GLU A 207 15.38 -16.03 -5.04
C GLU A 207 14.30 -14.95 -5.21
N LYS A 208 13.04 -15.37 -5.21
CA LYS A 208 11.91 -14.45 -5.38
C LYS A 208 11.74 -13.46 -4.23
N LEU A 209 11.96 -13.91 -2.97
CA LEU A 209 11.91 -13.00 -1.82
C LEU A 209 13.03 -11.96 -1.87
N ILE A 210 14.26 -12.37 -2.25
CA ILE A 210 15.38 -11.43 -2.43
C ILE A 210 15.02 -10.40 -3.50
N ALA A 211 14.49 -10.81 -4.65
CA ALA A 211 14.06 -9.91 -5.72
C ALA A 211 12.92 -8.96 -5.26
N GLY A 212 11.94 -9.49 -4.52
CA GLY A 212 10.85 -8.69 -3.96
C GLY A 212 11.33 -7.63 -2.96
N VAL A 213 12.32 -7.95 -2.13
CA VAL A 213 12.95 -6.97 -1.24
C VAL A 213 13.73 -5.95 -2.07
N GLU A 214 14.54 -6.38 -3.05
CA GLU A 214 15.36 -5.49 -3.87
C GLU A 214 14.53 -4.42 -4.58
N LYS A 215 13.42 -4.80 -5.21
CA LYS A 215 12.48 -3.87 -5.85
C LYS A 215 12.00 -2.77 -4.88
N ARG A 216 11.74 -3.12 -3.63
CA ARG A 216 11.19 -2.22 -2.61
C ARG A 216 12.22 -1.35 -1.91
N LEU A 217 13.50 -1.52 -2.22
CA LEU A 217 14.58 -0.64 -1.76
C LEU A 217 14.77 0.61 -2.64
N ASP A 218 14.16 0.67 -3.83
CA ASP A 218 14.22 1.84 -4.73
C ASP A 218 13.32 2.96 -4.18
N ALA A 219 13.91 3.93 -3.50
CA ALA A 219 13.25 5.11 -2.98
C ALA A 219 14.22 6.28 -2.90
N ASP A 220 13.75 7.48 -3.27
CA ASP A 220 14.51 8.73 -3.09
C ASP A 220 14.43 9.22 -1.64
N ALA A 221 13.37 8.84 -0.92
CA ALA A 221 13.15 9.17 0.49
C ALA A 221 13.85 8.17 1.45
N PRO A 222 14.17 8.58 2.69
CA PRO A 222 14.85 7.72 3.67
C PRO A 222 14.06 6.48 4.06
N LEU A 223 14.75 5.31 4.01
CA LEU A 223 14.20 4.00 4.34
C LEU A 223 14.39 3.64 5.83
N GLY A 224 13.43 2.91 6.37
CA GLY A 224 13.48 2.21 7.65
C GLY A 224 12.83 0.83 7.57
N PHE A 225 12.99 0.05 8.63
CA PHE A 225 12.57 -1.36 8.64
C PHE A 225 11.92 -1.70 9.98
N LEU A 226 10.71 -2.23 9.96
CA LEU A 226 10.09 -2.77 11.17
C LEU A 226 10.70 -4.14 11.48
N LEU A 227 11.18 -4.31 12.72
CA LEU A 227 11.86 -5.52 13.17
C LEU A 227 11.26 -6.01 14.48
N SER A 228 10.36 -6.99 14.40
CA SER A 228 9.75 -7.62 15.58
C SER A 228 10.62 -8.71 16.22
N GLY A 229 11.65 -9.18 15.51
CA GLY A 229 12.43 -10.36 15.92
C GLY A 229 11.79 -11.70 15.50
N GLY A 230 10.60 -11.68 14.88
CA GLY A 230 10.00 -12.80 14.17
C GLY A 230 10.74 -13.13 12.88
N LEU A 231 10.46 -14.29 12.27
CA LEU A 231 11.15 -14.76 11.07
C LEU A 231 11.04 -13.78 9.92
N ASP A 232 9.83 -13.34 9.60
CA ASP A 232 9.50 -12.57 8.39
C ASP A 232 10.16 -11.19 8.39
N SER A 233 9.96 -10.42 9.44
CA SER A 233 10.61 -9.12 9.60
C SER A 233 12.14 -9.24 9.65
N SER A 234 12.67 -10.32 10.27
CA SER A 234 14.10 -10.57 10.33
C SER A 234 14.69 -10.89 8.95
N LEU A 235 13.99 -11.66 8.12
CA LEU A 235 14.40 -11.97 6.75
C LEU A 235 14.43 -10.69 5.89
N VAL A 236 13.39 -9.87 5.93
CA VAL A 236 13.34 -8.58 5.22
C VAL A 236 14.52 -7.70 5.62
N CYS A 237 14.77 -7.54 6.93
CA CYS A 237 15.90 -6.74 7.43
C CYS A 237 17.26 -7.30 7.02
N ALA A 238 17.46 -8.62 7.14
CA ALA A 238 18.75 -9.25 6.82
C ALA A 238 19.06 -9.20 5.31
N ILE A 239 18.07 -9.43 4.46
CA ILE A 239 18.20 -9.31 3.01
C ILE A 239 18.54 -7.86 2.65
N SER A 240 17.78 -6.89 3.18
CA SER A 240 17.99 -5.47 2.92
C SER A 240 19.38 -4.99 3.35
N ALA A 241 19.84 -5.38 4.54
CA ALA A 241 21.18 -5.04 5.03
C ALA A 241 22.27 -5.58 4.09
N LYS A 242 22.10 -6.82 3.60
CA LYS A 242 23.03 -7.45 2.67
C LYS A 242 23.04 -6.78 1.30
N LEU A 243 21.86 -6.46 0.74
CA LEU A 243 21.73 -5.82 -0.57
C LEU A 243 22.28 -4.38 -0.55
N LEU A 244 21.95 -3.61 0.47
CA LEU A 244 22.41 -2.22 0.60
C LEU A 244 23.90 -2.11 0.96
N GLY A 245 24.51 -3.13 1.55
CA GLY A 245 25.91 -3.12 1.97
C GLY A 245 26.26 -2.02 2.98
N LYS A 246 25.27 -1.49 3.69
CA LYS A 246 25.40 -0.42 4.69
C LYS A 246 24.51 -0.70 5.90
N LYS A 247 24.76 0.00 7.01
CA LYS A 247 23.86 -0.06 8.17
C LYS A 247 22.47 0.40 7.80
N ILE A 248 21.45 -0.41 8.10
CA ILE A 248 20.05 -0.06 7.96
C ILE A 248 19.48 0.42 9.29
N ARG A 249 18.41 1.21 9.26
CA ARG A 249 17.69 1.67 10.46
C ARG A 249 16.52 0.75 10.74
N THR A 250 16.55 0.08 11.90
CA THR A 250 15.51 -0.86 12.30
C THR A 250 14.76 -0.37 13.54
N PHE A 251 13.47 -0.68 13.62
CA PHE A 251 12.57 -0.19 14.65
C PHE A 251 11.79 -1.35 15.25
N ALA A 252 11.69 -1.38 16.57
CA ALA A 252 10.89 -2.33 17.32
C ALA A 252 10.09 -1.62 18.41
N ILE A 253 8.98 -2.22 18.82
CA ILE A 253 8.19 -1.75 19.95
C ILE A 253 7.87 -2.91 20.90
N GLY A 254 7.84 -2.63 22.18
CA GLY A 254 7.43 -3.60 23.21
C GLY A 254 6.86 -2.92 24.43
N MET A 255 6.18 -3.71 25.26
CA MET A 255 5.70 -3.23 26.57
C MET A 255 6.87 -2.86 27.48
N ASP A 256 6.65 -1.97 28.43
CA ASP A 256 7.59 -1.60 29.50
C ASP A 256 7.88 -2.75 30.47
N GLN A 257 7.00 -3.75 30.53
CA GLN A 257 7.14 -4.93 31.38
C GLN A 257 7.35 -6.17 30.51
N ASP A 258 8.45 -6.88 30.73
CA ASP A 258 8.85 -8.15 30.08
C ASP A 258 8.73 -8.13 28.54
N PRO A 259 9.45 -7.24 27.86
CA PRO A 259 9.33 -7.05 26.41
C PRO A 259 10.06 -8.17 25.64
N ILE A 260 9.43 -9.35 25.54
CA ILE A 260 10.04 -10.50 24.89
C ILE A 260 10.40 -10.21 23.41
N ASP A 261 9.55 -9.45 22.72
CA ASP A 261 9.77 -9.10 21.32
C ASP A 261 11.00 -8.19 21.14
N LEU A 262 11.19 -7.20 22.01
CA LEU A 262 12.39 -6.35 21.97
C LEU A 262 13.68 -7.15 22.18
N LYS A 263 13.63 -8.19 23.01
CA LYS A 263 14.78 -9.07 23.24
C LYS A 263 15.20 -9.81 21.98
N TYR A 264 14.25 -10.30 21.18
CA TYR A 264 14.54 -10.98 19.92
C TYR A 264 14.90 -10.00 18.81
N ALA A 265 14.20 -8.87 18.73
CA ALA A 265 14.54 -7.80 17.79
C ALA A 265 15.97 -7.31 17.99
N ARG A 266 16.40 -7.09 19.24
CA ARG A 266 17.78 -6.71 19.60
C ARG A 266 18.81 -7.74 19.09
N LYS A 267 18.55 -9.03 19.31
CA LYS A 267 19.46 -10.09 18.83
C LYS A 267 19.65 -10.06 17.31
N VAL A 268 18.55 -9.87 16.57
CA VAL A 268 18.63 -9.76 15.10
C VAL A 268 19.33 -8.46 14.70
N ALA A 269 19.00 -7.34 15.34
CA ALA A 269 19.64 -6.06 15.08
C ALA A 269 21.17 -6.11 15.27
N ASP A 270 21.62 -6.73 16.36
CA ASP A 270 23.05 -6.92 16.66
C ASP A 270 23.71 -7.85 15.61
N PHE A 271 23.03 -8.93 15.20
CA PHE A 271 23.52 -9.87 14.19
C PHE A 271 23.72 -9.20 12.82
N ILE A 272 22.74 -8.38 12.37
CA ILE A 272 22.85 -7.68 11.08
C ILE A 272 23.61 -6.36 11.16
N GLY A 273 23.97 -5.90 12.37
CA GLY A 273 24.70 -4.65 12.61
C GLY A 273 23.89 -3.41 12.28
N SER A 274 22.56 -3.41 12.49
CA SER A 274 21.68 -2.29 12.20
C SER A 274 21.79 -1.16 13.24
N GLU A 275 21.37 0.05 12.86
CA GLU A 275 21.05 1.14 13.77
C GLU A 275 19.63 0.89 14.29
N HIS A 276 19.53 0.37 15.51
CA HIS A 276 18.27 -0.12 16.07
C HIS A 276 17.69 0.82 17.11
N MET A 277 16.45 1.27 16.89
CA MET A 277 15.67 2.04 17.84
C MET A 277 14.56 1.19 18.46
N GLU A 278 14.55 1.09 19.78
CA GLU A 278 13.49 0.47 20.56
C GLU A 278 12.51 1.53 21.07
N VAL A 279 11.24 1.27 20.87
CA VAL A 279 10.14 2.06 21.42
C VAL A 279 9.51 1.28 22.55
N THR A 280 9.35 1.90 23.71
CA THR A 280 8.65 1.30 24.83
C THR A 280 7.26 1.89 24.92
N MET A 281 6.24 1.07 25.10
CA MET A 281 4.87 1.48 25.33
C MET A 281 4.39 1.03 26.71
N THR A 282 3.62 1.87 27.35
CA THR A 282 2.98 1.59 28.64
C THR A 282 1.53 1.16 28.45
N ARG A 283 0.96 0.49 29.44
CA ARG A 283 -0.47 0.14 29.44
C ARG A 283 -1.37 1.36 29.26
N ASP A 284 -1.04 2.47 29.92
CA ASP A 284 -1.85 3.69 29.86
C ASP A 284 -1.79 4.36 28.48
N GLU A 285 -0.64 4.36 27.82
CA GLU A 285 -0.50 4.82 26.43
C GLU A 285 -1.33 3.96 25.47
N VAL A 286 -1.31 2.63 25.61
CA VAL A 286 -2.14 1.74 24.81
C VAL A 286 -3.62 2.03 25.00
N ILE A 287 -4.09 2.16 26.25
CA ILE A 287 -5.51 2.43 26.54
C ILE A 287 -5.92 3.81 26.02
N SER A 288 -5.11 4.85 26.24
CA SER A 288 -5.43 6.21 25.79
C SER A 288 -5.45 6.38 24.27
N SER A 289 -4.70 5.53 23.53
CA SER A 289 -4.67 5.56 22.06
C SER A 289 -5.81 4.75 21.41
N LEU A 290 -6.60 4.02 22.18
CA LEU A 290 -7.57 3.04 21.63
C LEU A 290 -8.63 3.68 20.73
N GLU A 291 -9.23 4.79 21.14
CA GLU A 291 -10.27 5.49 20.37
C GLU A 291 -9.68 6.03 19.05
N GLU A 292 -8.47 6.60 19.11
CA GLU A 292 -7.76 7.11 17.95
C GLU A 292 -7.44 5.99 16.95
N VAL A 293 -6.97 4.84 17.45
CA VAL A 293 -6.67 3.67 16.61
C VAL A 293 -7.92 3.11 15.96
N ILE A 294 -9.05 3.00 16.66
CA ILE A 294 -10.33 2.55 16.08
C ILE A 294 -10.79 3.53 14.98
N ALA A 295 -10.75 4.82 15.24
CA ALA A 295 -11.14 5.84 14.26
C ALA A 295 -10.22 5.87 13.04
N MET A 296 -8.92 5.69 13.24
CA MET A 296 -7.91 5.61 12.18
C MET A 296 -8.13 4.37 11.30
N LEU A 297 -8.34 3.21 11.90
CA LEU A 297 -8.55 1.95 11.19
C LEU A 297 -9.86 1.95 10.40
N GLY A 298 -10.91 2.58 10.92
CA GLY A 298 -12.25 2.52 10.34
C GLY A 298 -12.88 1.13 10.40
N THR A 299 -12.48 0.32 11.38
CA THR A 299 -13.03 -1.01 11.67
C THR A 299 -13.15 -1.23 13.18
N TYR A 300 -14.04 -2.12 13.59
CA TYR A 300 -14.17 -2.60 14.97
C TYR A 300 -13.84 -4.09 15.11
N ASP A 301 -13.15 -4.66 14.11
CA ASP A 301 -12.57 -5.99 14.26
C ASP A 301 -11.52 -6.00 15.37
N ILE A 302 -11.76 -6.82 16.40
CA ILE A 302 -10.95 -6.82 17.62
C ILE A 302 -9.51 -7.29 17.36
N THR A 303 -9.31 -8.19 16.41
CA THR A 303 -7.99 -8.73 16.09
C THR A 303 -7.14 -7.66 15.41
N THR A 304 -7.71 -6.97 14.44
CA THR A 304 -7.08 -5.85 13.73
C THR A 304 -6.75 -4.71 14.70
N ILE A 305 -7.69 -4.30 15.57
CA ILE A 305 -7.46 -3.23 16.55
C ILE A 305 -6.31 -3.59 17.48
N ARG A 306 -6.34 -4.78 18.09
CA ARG A 306 -5.32 -5.24 19.02
C ARG A 306 -3.93 -5.28 18.39
N ALA A 307 -3.82 -5.81 17.18
CA ALA A 307 -2.55 -5.88 16.46
C ALA A 307 -2.03 -4.51 16.01
N SER A 308 -2.94 -3.53 15.85
CA SER A 308 -2.59 -2.17 15.42
C SER A 308 -1.96 -1.31 16.51
N MET A 309 -2.27 -1.56 17.78
CA MET A 309 -1.83 -0.68 18.87
C MET A 309 -0.33 -0.45 18.89
N GLY A 310 0.46 -1.54 18.90
CA GLY A 310 1.91 -1.44 18.87
C GLY A 310 2.43 -0.84 17.57
N MET A 311 1.91 -1.26 16.42
CA MET A 311 2.35 -0.72 15.13
C MET A 311 2.10 0.79 15.03
N TYR A 312 0.92 1.27 15.44
CA TYR A 312 0.58 2.69 15.46
C TYR A 312 1.56 3.50 16.34
N LEU A 313 1.78 3.07 17.59
CA LEU A 313 2.68 3.75 18.53
C LEU A 313 4.15 3.73 18.05
N CYS A 314 4.58 2.63 17.44
CA CYS A 314 5.90 2.53 16.81
C CYS A 314 6.07 3.53 15.67
N CYS A 315 5.12 3.57 14.74
CA CYS A 315 5.14 4.47 13.60
C CYS A 315 5.06 5.95 14.02
N LYS A 316 4.27 6.27 15.05
CA LYS A 316 4.23 7.60 15.66
C LYS A 316 5.60 8.02 16.19
N ALA A 317 6.26 7.15 16.94
CA ALA A 317 7.61 7.42 17.46
C ALA A 317 8.66 7.55 16.33
N ILE A 318 8.55 6.77 15.26
CA ILE A 318 9.43 6.88 14.07
C ILE A 318 9.26 8.24 13.41
N HIS A 319 8.01 8.64 13.16
CA HIS A 319 7.71 9.94 12.55
C HIS A 319 8.23 11.13 13.39
N GLU A 320 8.03 11.07 14.71
CA GLU A 320 8.43 12.15 15.62
C GLU A 320 9.95 12.26 15.83
N LYS A 321 10.68 11.15 15.73
CA LYS A 321 12.10 11.08 16.14
C LYS A 321 13.08 10.88 14.98
N THR A 322 12.60 10.67 13.76
CA THR A 322 13.46 10.38 12.61
C THR A 322 12.99 11.09 11.35
N ASP A 323 13.83 11.05 10.31
CA ASP A 323 13.52 11.52 8.97
C ASP A 323 13.04 10.39 8.03
N VAL A 324 12.82 9.19 8.54
CA VAL A 324 12.31 8.04 7.77
C VAL A 324 10.95 8.37 7.17
N ARG A 325 10.77 7.98 5.91
CA ARG A 325 9.50 8.15 5.18
C ARG A 325 8.93 6.83 4.66
N VAL A 326 9.78 5.83 4.44
CA VAL A 326 9.39 4.51 3.92
C VAL A 326 9.75 3.43 4.92
N LEU A 327 8.82 2.52 5.19
CA LEU A 327 9.00 1.38 6.08
C LEU A 327 8.76 0.07 5.32
N LEU A 328 9.78 -0.80 5.29
CA LEU A 328 9.60 -2.18 4.86
C LEU A 328 9.11 -3.03 6.05
N THR A 329 8.14 -3.91 5.77
CA THR A 329 7.49 -4.77 6.78
C THR A 329 7.51 -6.23 6.37
N GLY A 330 7.22 -7.14 7.32
CA GLY A 330 7.08 -8.59 7.07
C GLY A 330 5.63 -9.04 6.82
N GLU A 331 4.70 -8.12 6.57
CA GLU A 331 3.28 -8.44 6.36
C GLU A 331 3.08 -9.35 5.12
N ILE A 332 1.95 -10.06 5.08
CA ILE A 332 1.52 -11.01 4.02
C ILE A 332 2.16 -12.39 4.16
N SER A 333 3.28 -12.54 4.84
CA SER A 333 3.98 -13.83 4.97
C SER A 333 3.10 -14.93 5.55
N ASP A 334 2.41 -14.64 6.64
CA ASP A 334 1.56 -15.62 7.34
C ASP A 334 0.38 -16.09 6.48
N GLU A 335 -0.20 -15.21 5.66
CA GLU A 335 -1.31 -15.56 4.78
C GLU A 335 -0.88 -16.45 3.61
N LEU A 336 0.37 -16.29 3.15
CA LEU A 336 0.94 -17.12 2.08
C LEU A 336 1.40 -18.48 2.57
N PHE A 337 2.04 -18.55 3.76
CA PHE A 337 2.65 -19.78 4.28
C PHE A 337 1.81 -20.50 5.33
N GLY A 338 0.78 -19.86 5.84
CA GLY A 338 -0.13 -20.41 6.83
C GLY A 338 0.22 -20.02 8.26
N TYR A 339 -0.82 -19.92 9.07
CA TYR A 339 -0.75 -19.68 10.50
C TYR A 339 -0.61 -21.01 11.24
N LYS A 340 -0.16 -20.97 12.49
CA LYS A 340 -0.08 -22.17 13.35
C LYS A 340 -1.39 -22.95 13.43
N TYR A 341 -2.55 -22.27 13.38
CA TYR A 341 -3.85 -22.95 13.44
C TYR A 341 -4.19 -23.68 12.13
N THR A 342 -3.62 -23.29 10.99
CA THR A 342 -3.86 -23.96 9.71
C THR A 342 -3.19 -25.34 9.64
N ASP A 343 -2.23 -25.62 10.52
CA ASP A 343 -1.61 -26.95 10.66
C ASP A 343 -2.64 -28.02 11.08
N PHE A 344 -3.77 -27.60 11.63
CA PHE A 344 -4.89 -28.49 11.99
C PHE A 344 -5.88 -28.74 10.85
N ALA A 345 -5.59 -28.28 9.64
CA ALA A 345 -6.45 -28.55 8.48
C ALA A 345 -6.55 -30.08 8.25
N PRO A 346 -7.76 -30.62 8.04
CA PRO A 346 -7.97 -32.06 7.93
C PRO A 346 -7.43 -32.64 6.62
N SER A 347 -7.14 -31.80 5.62
CA SER A 347 -6.54 -32.22 4.34
C SER A 347 -5.79 -31.06 3.67
N PRO A 348 -4.90 -31.35 2.70
CA PRO A 348 -4.24 -30.33 1.90
C PRO A 348 -5.22 -29.38 1.16
N GLU A 349 -6.35 -29.92 0.70
CA GLU A 349 -7.38 -29.13 -0.01
C GLU A 349 -8.05 -28.13 0.94
N GLU A 350 -8.34 -28.53 2.19
CA GLU A 350 -8.87 -27.61 3.20
C GLU A 350 -7.84 -26.54 3.59
N PHE A 351 -6.57 -26.94 3.72
CA PHE A 351 -5.48 -25.98 3.94
C PHE A 351 -5.42 -24.95 2.80
N GLN A 352 -5.42 -25.41 1.54
CA GLN A 352 -5.39 -24.53 0.37
C GLN A 352 -6.62 -23.60 0.31
N ARG A 353 -7.80 -24.09 0.69
CA ARG A 353 -9.02 -23.27 0.72
C ARG A 353 -8.92 -22.15 1.74
N GLU A 354 -8.40 -22.44 2.93
CA GLU A 354 -8.19 -21.43 3.96
C GLU A 354 -7.10 -20.42 3.55
N ALA A 355 -5.99 -20.87 2.98
CA ALA A 355 -4.92 -19.99 2.48
C ALA A 355 -5.45 -19.03 1.40
N LYS A 356 -6.20 -19.58 0.41
CA LYS A 356 -6.86 -18.75 -0.60
C LYS A 356 -7.73 -17.68 0.04
N LYS A 357 -8.59 -18.05 0.98
CA LYS A 357 -9.47 -17.12 1.69
C LYS A 357 -8.68 -16.01 2.37
N ARG A 358 -7.57 -16.33 3.04
CA ARG A 358 -6.73 -15.35 3.74
C ARG A 358 -6.12 -14.34 2.77
N VAL A 359 -5.61 -14.80 1.64
CA VAL A 359 -5.06 -13.91 0.61
C VAL A 359 -6.15 -13.04 -0.01
N ASP A 360 -7.33 -13.59 -0.32
CA ASP A 360 -8.45 -12.83 -0.87
C ASP A 360 -8.94 -11.72 0.10
N GLU A 361 -8.85 -11.96 1.41
CA GLU A 361 -9.32 -11.05 2.47
C GLU A 361 -8.23 -10.11 3.02
N LEU A 362 -6.97 -10.21 2.60
CA LEU A 362 -5.83 -9.42 3.09
C LEU A 362 -6.13 -7.92 3.18
N HIS A 363 -6.79 -7.39 2.17
CA HIS A 363 -7.14 -5.98 2.04
C HIS A 363 -8.12 -5.46 3.11
N MET A 364 -8.75 -6.37 3.88
CA MET A 364 -9.67 -6.03 4.98
C MET A 364 -9.04 -6.17 6.38
N TYR A 365 -7.88 -6.85 6.49
CA TYR A 365 -7.23 -7.19 7.76
C TYR A 365 -5.79 -6.69 7.84
N ASP A 366 -4.81 -7.52 7.52
CA ASP A 366 -3.40 -7.24 7.82
C ASP A 366 -2.81 -6.14 6.94
N VAL A 367 -3.14 -6.13 5.67
CA VAL A 367 -2.68 -5.06 4.76
C VAL A 367 -3.38 -3.74 5.07
N LEU A 368 -4.68 -3.77 5.41
CA LEU A 368 -5.40 -2.58 5.88
C LEU A 368 -4.75 -2.03 7.16
N ARG A 369 -4.45 -2.92 8.12
CA ARG A 369 -3.78 -2.56 9.37
C ARG A 369 -2.45 -1.86 9.10
N ALA A 370 -1.59 -2.48 8.30
CA ALA A 370 -0.28 -1.92 7.96
C ALA A 370 -0.42 -0.56 7.26
N ASP A 371 -1.27 -0.46 6.24
CA ASP A 371 -1.54 0.80 5.54
C ASP A 371 -1.97 1.91 6.51
N ARG A 372 -2.99 1.65 7.34
CA ARG A 372 -3.58 2.66 8.21
C ARG A 372 -2.61 3.13 9.31
N CYS A 373 -1.98 2.19 10.02
CA CYS A 373 -1.06 2.51 11.10
C CYS A 373 0.15 3.31 10.63
N ILE A 374 0.66 3.00 9.44
CA ILE A 374 1.85 3.61 8.87
C ILE A 374 1.50 4.95 8.24
N SER A 375 0.44 5.00 7.43
CA SER A 375 0.09 6.20 6.65
C SER A 375 -0.43 7.37 7.49
N VAL A 376 -1.16 7.10 8.58
CA VAL A 376 -1.64 8.17 9.47
C VAL A 376 -0.48 8.95 10.10
N ASN A 377 0.68 8.32 10.23
CA ASN A 377 1.92 8.89 10.70
C ASN A 377 2.82 9.45 9.57
N SER A 378 2.25 9.72 8.38
CA SER A 378 2.98 10.30 7.25
C SER A 378 4.18 9.43 6.81
N LEU A 379 3.99 8.12 6.81
CA LEU A 379 4.96 7.11 6.40
C LEU A 379 4.37 6.25 5.27
N GLU A 380 5.22 5.56 4.52
CA GLU A 380 4.83 4.62 3.49
C GLU A 380 5.19 3.18 3.87
N ALA A 381 4.22 2.28 3.83
CA ALA A 381 4.46 0.84 3.96
C ALA A 381 4.86 0.23 2.62
N ARG A 382 5.87 -0.65 2.63
CA ARG A 382 6.21 -1.56 1.53
C ARG A 382 6.26 -2.99 2.04
N VAL A 383 5.65 -3.90 1.29
CA VAL A 383 5.42 -5.30 1.72
C VAL A 383 6.12 -6.28 0.76
N PRO A 384 7.40 -6.64 1.01
CA PRO A 384 8.16 -7.51 0.11
C PRO A 384 7.52 -8.89 -0.17
N PHE A 385 6.83 -9.46 0.81
CA PHE A 385 6.08 -10.72 0.63
C PHE A 385 4.88 -10.59 -0.30
N GLY A 386 4.41 -9.36 -0.57
CA GLY A 386 3.37 -9.05 -1.56
C GLY A 386 3.91 -8.80 -2.96
N ASP A 387 5.16 -9.14 -3.25
CA ASP A 387 5.68 -9.10 -4.61
C ASP A 387 4.92 -10.05 -5.53
N LEU A 388 4.44 -9.56 -6.69
CA LEU A 388 3.57 -10.34 -7.56
C LEU A 388 4.23 -11.60 -8.12
N ASP A 389 5.55 -11.57 -8.33
CA ASP A 389 6.32 -12.75 -8.76
C ASP A 389 6.52 -13.73 -7.61
N PHE A 390 6.51 -13.25 -6.36
CA PHE A 390 6.67 -14.08 -5.17
C PHE A 390 5.36 -14.80 -4.83
N VAL A 391 4.23 -14.10 -4.81
CA VAL A 391 2.89 -14.62 -4.52
C VAL A 391 2.42 -15.60 -5.58
#